data_ba0671e96b88011875958ded695cb7d4
#
_entry.id   ba0671e96b88011875958ded695cb7d4
#
_cell.length_a   1.000
_cell.length_b   1.000
_cell.length_c   1.000
_cell.angle_alpha   90.00
_cell.angle_beta   90.00
_cell.angle_gamma   90.00
#
_symmetry.space_group_name_H-M   'P 1'
#
loop_
_entity.id
_entity.type
_entity.pdbx_description
1 polymer ?
#
loop_
_entity_poly.entity_id
_entity_poly.type
_entity_poly.pdbx_seq_one_letter_code
_entity_poly.pdbx_strand_id
1 'polypeptide(L)'
;MTKCVTFDFDGTIADTRAIFTDVYNTILVPRYGGRKMEEGDIEKLRKFSLYKKLRYLKVKTIKIPLFVKAARTEVSKRIKDFPLFEGIDTVMERLKKKGYIIGVISSNRRKSIRRFLELKNITVVDHIYSDIGASLFVKGRTIKRFLRKNTIAKENFVYVGDELRDVEACKRVGVGIIAVTWGWDSIEAIKKGKPDYIADTPADIEKGVLQMIGE
;
A
#
# COMPACT_ATOMS: atom_id res chain seq x y z
N MET A 1 1.41 -13.39 -23.65
CA MET A 1 0.68 -12.16 -23.22
C MET A 1 1.45 -11.49 -22.10
N THR A 2 1.40 -10.16 -22.00
CA THR A 2 2.15 -9.43 -20.97
C THR A 2 1.49 -9.59 -19.61
N LYS A 3 2.19 -10.19 -18.63
CA LYS A 3 1.74 -10.38 -17.25
C LYS A 3 2.34 -9.32 -16.35
N CYS A 4 1.59 -8.85 -15.36
CA CYS A 4 1.99 -7.73 -14.52
C CYS A 4 1.60 -7.95 -13.06
N VAL A 5 2.53 -7.60 -12.16
CA VAL A 5 2.30 -7.55 -10.72
C VAL A 5 2.55 -6.13 -10.24
N THR A 6 1.57 -5.53 -9.57
CA THR A 6 1.74 -4.21 -8.96
C THR A 6 1.63 -4.29 -7.45
N PHE A 7 2.42 -3.49 -6.78
CA PHE A 7 2.49 -3.43 -5.33
C PHE A 7 1.97 -2.09 -4.82
N ASP A 8 1.25 -2.08 -3.69
CA ASP A 8 1.16 -0.87 -2.88
C ASP A 8 2.54 -0.57 -2.28
N PHE A 9 2.71 0.61 -1.75
CA PHE A 9 3.98 1.05 -1.19
C PHE A 9 3.97 1.00 0.34
N ASP A 10 3.12 1.82 0.96
CA ASP A 10 3.03 1.96 2.42
C ASP A 10 2.35 0.73 3.04
N GLY A 11 3.04 -0.01 3.88
CA GLY A 11 2.53 -1.24 4.51
C GLY A 11 2.70 -2.50 3.66
N THR A 12 3.12 -2.38 2.40
CA THR A 12 3.36 -3.51 1.51
C THR A 12 4.83 -3.67 1.16
N ILE A 13 5.48 -2.61 0.61
CA ILE A 13 6.91 -2.59 0.32
C ILE A 13 7.68 -1.99 1.50
N ALA A 14 7.20 -0.86 2.04
CA ALA A 14 7.84 -0.11 3.11
C ALA A 14 7.05 -0.18 4.41
N ASP A 15 7.70 -0.47 5.53
CA ASP A 15 7.08 -0.35 6.85
C ASP A 15 7.10 1.10 7.32
N THR A 16 6.00 1.77 7.11
CA THR A 16 5.85 3.19 7.45
C THR A 16 5.17 3.43 8.80
N ARG A 17 4.81 2.39 9.55
CA ARG A 17 3.99 2.49 10.76
C ARG A 17 4.68 3.25 11.89
N ALA A 18 5.94 2.90 12.20
CA ALA A 18 6.70 3.57 13.26
C ALA A 18 6.93 5.05 12.93
N ILE A 19 7.31 5.35 11.67
CA ILE A 19 7.52 6.71 11.20
C ILE A 19 6.22 7.52 11.24
N PHE A 20 5.11 6.92 10.82
CA PHE A 20 3.80 7.57 10.92
C PHE A 20 3.44 7.87 12.36
N THR A 21 3.65 6.94 13.29
CA THR A 21 3.36 7.14 14.72
C THR A 21 4.18 8.28 15.31
N ASP A 22 5.46 8.35 15.00
CA ASP A 22 6.33 9.45 15.43
C ASP A 22 5.84 10.79 14.88
N VAL A 23 5.68 10.89 13.57
CA VAL A 23 5.17 12.11 12.91
C VAL A 23 3.78 12.51 13.45
N TYR A 24 2.91 11.53 13.67
CA TYR A 24 1.60 11.77 14.25
C TYR A 24 1.70 12.42 15.64
N ASN A 25 2.48 11.82 16.53
CA ASN A 25 2.60 12.25 17.92
C ASN A 25 3.37 13.57 18.08
N THR A 26 4.41 13.79 17.28
CA THR A 26 5.33 14.92 17.44
C THR A 26 4.93 16.14 16.61
N ILE A 27 4.24 15.95 15.48
CA ILE A 27 3.92 17.03 14.55
C ILE A 27 2.41 17.23 14.37
N LEU A 28 1.67 16.13 14.12
CA LEU A 28 0.27 16.25 13.72
C LEU A 28 -0.65 16.53 14.90
N VAL A 29 -0.45 15.87 16.04
CA VAL A 29 -1.26 16.11 17.25
C VAL A 29 -1.09 17.54 17.76
N PRO A 30 0.14 18.09 17.93
CA PRO A 30 0.31 19.49 18.32
C PRO A 30 -0.35 20.48 17.37
N ARG A 31 -0.33 20.22 16.07
CA ARG A 31 -0.83 21.14 15.04
C ARG A 31 -2.33 21.06 14.79
N TYR A 32 -2.90 19.87 14.83
CA TYR A 32 -4.29 19.64 14.43
C TYR A 32 -5.18 19.16 15.59
N GLY A 33 -4.59 18.82 16.71
CA GLY A 33 -5.26 18.18 17.85
C GLY A 33 -5.43 16.69 17.63
N GLY A 34 -6.02 16.04 18.60
CA GLY A 34 -6.19 14.60 18.64
C GLY A 34 -5.56 13.98 19.88
N ARG A 35 -5.74 12.68 20.07
CA ARG A 35 -5.10 11.89 21.11
C ARG A 35 -3.77 11.34 20.59
N LYS A 36 -2.70 11.44 21.35
CA LYS A 36 -1.44 10.75 21.01
C LYS A 36 -1.67 9.24 20.91
N MET A 37 -0.95 8.59 20.02
CA MET A 37 -0.85 7.15 19.97
C MET A 37 0.06 6.64 21.07
N GLU A 38 -0.39 5.58 21.73
CA GLU A 38 0.32 4.86 22.76
C GLU A 38 0.74 3.48 22.27
N GLU A 39 1.53 2.76 23.05
CA GLU A 39 1.90 1.39 22.79
C GLU A 39 0.63 0.51 22.62
N GLY A 40 0.60 -0.36 21.63
CA GLY A 40 -0.56 -1.20 21.28
C GLY A 40 -1.68 -0.50 20.51
N ASP A 41 -1.66 0.82 20.31
CA ASP A 41 -2.67 1.49 19.49
C ASP A 41 -2.60 1.08 18.02
N ILE A 42 -1.41 0.81 17.49
CA ILE A 42 -1.24 0.33 16.12
C ILE A 42 -2.07 -0.94 15.90
N GLU A 43 -1.97 -1.92 16.81
CA GLU A 43 -2.71 -3.18 16.67
C GLU A 43 -4.24 -3.00 16.77
N LYS A 44 -4.70 -2.05 17.58
CA LYS A 44 -6.13 -1.67 17.62
C LYS A 44 -6.57 -0.99 16.33
N LEU A 45 -5.74 -0.06 15.83
CA LEU A 45 -6.02 0.70 14.61
C LEU A 45 -6.05 -0.18 13.37
N ARG A 46 -5.27 -1.25 13.32
CA ARG A 46 -5.28 -2.23 12.22
C ARG A 46 -6.65 -2.88 11.99
N LYS A 47 -7.51 -2.94 13.00
CA LYS A 47 -8.87 -3.50 12.94
C LYS A 47 -9.92 -2.49 12.46
N PHE A 48 -9.55 -1.21 12.28
CA PHE A 48 -10.48 -0.12 12.02
C PHE A 48 -10.38 0.38 10.58
N SER A 49 -11.52 0.76 10.01
CA SER A 49 -11.55 1.57 8.78
C SER A 49 -10.91 2.95 9.04
N LEU A 50 -10.47 3.63 7.99
CA LEU A 50 -9.84 4.95 8.08
C LEU A 50 -10.66 5.94 8.93
N TYR A 51 -11.99 6.00 8.73
CA TYR A 51 -12.86 6.88 9.52
C TYR A 51 -12.85 6.51 11.00
N LYS A 52 -12.92 5.21 11.34
CA LYS A 52 -12.83 4.73 12.72
C LYS A 52 -11.46 5.01 13.34
N LYS A 53 -10.37 4.87 12.56
CA LYS A 53 -9.00 5.25 12.98
C LYS A 53 -8.95 6.72 13.43
N LEU A 54 -9.43 7.63 12.58
CA LEU A 54 -9.44 9.07 12.86
C LEU A 54 -10.33 9.44 14.05
N ARG A 55 -11.49 8.79 14.17
CA ARG A 55 -12.40 8.97 15.31
C ARG A 55 -11.78 8.48 16.63
N TYR A 56 -11.16 7.31 16.62
CA TYR A 56 -10.45 6.75 17.78
C TYR A 56 -9.32 7.69 18.24
N LEU A 57 -8.60 8.27 17.31
CA LEU A 57 -7.54 9.25 17.55
C LEU A 57 -8.08 10.66 17.87
N LYS A 58 -9.41 10.83 17.97
CA LYS A 58 -10.07 12.11 18.27
C LYS A 58 -9.67 13.26 17.32
N VAL A 59 -9.37 12.94 16.06
CA VAL A 59 -9.08 13.98 15.03
C VAL A 59 -10.40 14.66 14.66
N LYS A 60 -10.45 16.00 14.77
CA LYS A 60 -11.66 16.77 14.41
C LYS A 60 -11.96 16.62 12.92
N THR A 61 -13.22 16.25 12.59
CA THR A 61 -13.67 15.93 11.22
C THR A 61 -13.36 17.05 10.21
N ILE A 62 -13.58 18.32 10.60
CA ILE A 62 -13.34 19.47 9.74
C ILE A 62 -11.86 19.65 9.38
N LYS A 63 -10.94 19.11 10.16
CA LYS A 63 -9.49 19.19 9.92
C LYS A 63 -8.93 18.03 9.11
N ILE A 64 -9.72 16.99 8.83
CA ILE A 64 -9.24 15.76 8.17
C ILE A 64 -8.52 16.03 6.83
N PRO A 65 -9.01 16.84 5.90
CA PRO A 65 -8.30 17.08 4.64
C PRO A 65 -6.92 17.70 4.83
N LEU A 66 -6.82 18.69 5.72
CA LEU A 66 -5.55 19.35 6.06
C LEU A 66 -4.62 18.41 6.81
N PHE A 67 -5.15 17.64 7.74
CA PHE A 67 -4.43 16.60 8.48
C PHE A 67 -3.82 15.56 7.52
N VAL A 68 -4.61 14.98 6.62
CA VAL A 68 -4.14 13.98 5.65
C VAL A 68 -3.06 14.55 4.73
N LYS A 69 -3.25 15.80 4.25
CA LYS A 69 -2.24 16.48 3.43
C LYS A 69 -0.94 16.68 4.20
N ALA A 70 -1.01 17.14 5.45
CA ALA A 70 0.15 17.34 6.30
C ALA A 70 0.85 16.02 6.65
N ALA A 71 0.08 14.99 7.04
CA ALA A 71 0.60 13.66 7.32
C ALA A 71 1.46 13.14 6.17
N ARG A 72 0.92 13.14 4.93
CA ARG A 72 1.67 12.74 3.75
C ARG A 72 2.94 13.55 3.53
N THR A 73 2.87 14.87 3.76
CA THR A 73 4.03 15.74 3.56
C THR A 73 5.12 15.45 4.58
N GLU A 74 4.77 15.36 5.87
CA GLU A 74 5.75 15.16 6.94
C GLU A 74 6.33 13.74 6.91
N VAL A 75 5.50 12.72 6.69
CA VAL A 75 5.96 11.34 6.51
C VAL A 75 6.90 11.22 5.29
N SER A 76 6.57 11.87 4.17
CA SER A 76 7.42 11.84 2.96
C SER A 76 8.82 12.44 3.18
N LYS A 77 9.00 13.37 4.12
CA LYS A 77 10.32 13.93 4.45
C LYS A 77 11.25 12.89 5.10
N ARG A 78 10.68 11.86 5.70
CA ARG A 78 11.38 10.77 6.40
C ARG A 78 11.62 9.55 5.52
N ILE A 79 11.49 9.68 4.21
CA ILE A 79 11.57 8.55 3.24
C ILE A 79 12.85 7.73 3.37
N LYS A 80 13.98 8.34 3.74
CA LYS A 80 15.26 7.66 3.96
C LYS A 80 15.24 6.71 5.16
N ASP A 81 14.36 6.99 6.12
CA ASP A 81 14.26 6.24 7.38
C ASP A 81 13.28 5.06 7.27
N PHE A 82 12.56 4.91 6.13
CA PHE A 82 11.61 3.82 5.96
C PHE A 82 12.33 2.47 5.89
N PRO A 83 11.98 1.51 6.75
CA PRO A 83 12.41 0.12 6.57
C PRO A 83 11.75 -0.49 5.33
N LEU A 84 12.49 -1.35 4.65
CA LEU A 84 11.95 -2.28 3.66
C LEU A 84 11.43 -3.50 4.41
N PHE A 85 10.30 -4.06 4.01
CA PHE A 85 9.91 -5.37 4.49
C PHE A 85 10.89 -6.43 3.97
N GLU A 86 11.43 -7.23 4.85
CA GLU A 86 12.44 -8.25 4.54
C GLU A 86 11.93 -9.23 3.47
N GLY A 87 12.70 -9.42 2.39
CA GLY A 87 12.41 -10.34 1.31
C GLY A 87 11.47 -9.81 0.21
N ILE A 88 10.90 -8.60 0.35
CA ILE A 88 10.02 -8.05 -0.69
C ILE A 88 10.76 -7.71 -1.99
N ASP A 89 11.99 -7.20 -1.87
CA ASP A 89 12.89 -6.95 -2.98
C ASP A 89 13.23 -8.24 -3.73
N THR A 90 13.58 -9.29 -3.00
CA THR A 90 13.87 -10.62 -3.55
C THR A 90 12.69 -11.19 -4.35
N VAL A 91 11.46 -11.05 -3.84
CA VAL A 91 10.26 -11.50 -4.56
C VAL A 91 10.03 -10.68 -5.83
N MET A 92 10.18 -9.37 -5.76
CA MET A 92 10.07 -8.49 -6.93
C MET A 92 11.10 -8.87 -8.00
N GLU A 93 12.35 -9.16 -7.61
CA GLU A 93 13.40 -9.62 -8.53
C GLU A 93 13.08 -10.98 -9.16
N ARG A 94 12.59 -11.95 -8.38
CA ARG A 94 12.19 -13.28 -8.90
C ARG A 94 11.07 -13.16 -9.92
N LEU A 95 10.04 -12.38 -9.61
CA LEU A 95 8.94 -12.12 -10.54
C LEU A 95 9.45 -11.41 -11.81
N LYS A 96 10.37 -10.44 -11.67
CA LYS A 96 11.00 -9.78 -12.81
C LYS A 96 11.77 -10.74 -13.70
N LYS A 97 12.57 -11.64 -13.11
CA LYS A 97 13.31 -12.70 -13.84
C LYS A 97 12.39 -13.67 -14.58
N LYS A 98 11.17 -13.88 -14.09
CA LYS A 98 10.12 -14.67 -14.75
C LYS A 98 9.37 -13.90 -15.85
N GLY A 99 9.77 -12.68 -16.17
CA GLY A 99 9.21 -11.85 -17.25
C GLY A 99 7.98 -11.03 -16.87
N TYR A 100 7.63 -10.94 -15.58
CA TYR A 100 6.53 -10.07 -15.16
C TYR A 100 6.93 -8.60 -15.22
N ILE A 101 6.00 -7.73 -15.63
CA ILE A 101 6.12 -6.30 -15.41
C ILE A 101 5.88 -6.02 -13.93
N ILE A 102 6.78 -5.28 -13.31
CA ILE A 102 6.69 -4.87 -11.91
C ILE A 102 6.26 -3.41 -11.82
N GLY A 103 5.14 -3.15 -11.16
CA GLY A 103 4.64 -1.80 -10.95
C GLY A 103 4.45 -1.44 -9.47
N VAL A 104 4.39 -0.14 -9.19
CA VAL A 104 3.95 0.40 -7.90
C VAL A 104 2.78 1.34 -8.12
N ILE A 105 1.67 1.10 -7.41
CA ILE A 105 0.50 1.98 -7.41
C ILE A 105 0.20 2.36 -5.97
N SER A 106 0.45 3.62 -5.60
CA SER A 106 0.34 4.07 -4.21
C SER A 106 -0.26 5.46 -4.09
N SER A 107 -0.79 5.77 -2.93
CA SER A 107 -1.21 7.13 -2.55
C SER A 107 -0.03 8.04 -2.16
N ASN A 108 1.18 7.52 -2.08
CA ASN A 108 2.38 8.29 -1.81
C ASN A 108 2.87 9.04 -3.05
N ARG A 109 3.74 10.03 -2.88
CA ARG A 109 4.26 10.83 -3.99
C ARG A 109 5.25 10.00 -4.84
N ARG A 110 5.09 10.03 -6.17
CA ARG A 110 5.98 9.32 -7.10
C ARG A 110 7.47 9.60 -6.86
N LYS A 111 7.82 10.86 -6.56
CA LYS A 111 9.21 11.26 -6.25
C LYS A 111 9.74 10.56 -4.99
N SER A 112 8.89 10.43 -3.95
CA SER A 112 9.26 9.76 -2.70
C SER A 112 9.45 8.25 -2.92
N ILE A 113 8.53 7.61 -3.64
CA ILE A 113 8.65 6.18 -3.97
C ILE A 113 9.95 5.93 -4.75
N ARG A 114 10.21 6.72 -5.80
CA ARG A 114 11.45 6.60 -6.59
C ARG A 114 12.69 6.73 -5.69
N ARG A 115 12.71 7.75 -4.82
CA ARG A 115 13.83 7.97 -3.91
C ARG A 115 14.04 6.81 -2.94
N PHE A 116 12.95 6.21 -2.43
CA PHE A 116 13.03 5.01 -1.60
C PHE A 116 13.64 3.83 -2.36
N LEU A 117 13.14 3.55 -3.56
CA LEU A 117 13.64 2.44 -4.40
C LEU A 117 15.15 2.61 -4.71
N GLU A 118 15.57 3.84 -5.02
CA GLU A 118 17.01 4.18 -5.20
C GLU A 118 17.82 3.89 -3.93
N LEU A 119 17.35 4.34 -2.76
CA LEU A 119 18.03 4.14 -1.48
C LEU A 119 18.13 2.67 -1.05
N LYS A 120 17.17 1.84 -1.48
CA LYS A 120 17.13 0.39 -1.21
C LYS A 120 17.70 -0.46 -2.36
N ASN A 121 18.29 0.17 -3.39
CA ASN A 121 18.86 -0.48 -4.58
C ASN A 121 17.85 -1.37 -5.34
N ILE A 122 16.56 -1.04 -5.29
CA ILE A 122 15.50 -1.76 -6.00
C ILE A 122 15.36 -1.17 -7.40
N THR A 123 15.86 -1.88 -8.42
CA THR A 123 15.92 -1.42 -9.82
C THR A 123 14.89 -2.08 -10.73
N VAL A 124 14.17 -3.08 -10.25
CA VAL A 124 13.27 -3.94 -11.04
C VAL A 124 11.89 -3.36 -11.31
N VAL A 125 11.58 -2.18 -10.76
CA VAL A 125 10.28 -1.53 -10.92
C VAL A 125 10.20 -0.79 -12.26
N ASP A 126 9.32 -1.26 -13.15
CA ASP A 126 9.12 -0.67 -14.48
C ASP A 126 8.25 0.60 -14.42
N HIS A 127 7.22 0.60 -13.57
CA HIS A 127 6.23 1.66 -13.55
C HIS A 127 5.85 2.10 -12.14
N ILE A 128 5.78 3.42 -11.93
CA ILE A 128 5.29 4.01 -10.68
C ILE A 128 4.10 4.90 -10.99
N TYR A 129 2.94 4.58 -10.45
CA TYR A 129 1.73 5.39 -10.52
C TYR A 129 1.38 5.91 -9.14
N SER A 130 1.38 7.22 -9.02
CA SER A 130 1.01 7.92 -7.79
C SER A 130 -0.44 8.36 -7.86
N ASP A 131 -1.13 8.18 -6.76
CA ASP A 131 -2.53 8.47 -6.59
C ASP A 131 -2.73 9.31 -5.33
N ILE A 132 -2.92 10.62 -5.50
CA ILE A 132 -3.05 11.55 -4.38
C ILE A 132 -4.52 11.63 -3.92
N GLY A 133 -5.07 10.51 -3.48
CA GLY A 133 -6.44 10.45 -2.96
C GLY A 133 -6.62 9.38 -1.88
N ALA A 134 -7.37 9.69 -0.81
CA ALA A 134 -7.69 8.72 0.25
C ALA A 134 -8.95 7.89 -0.06
N SER A 135 -9.55 8.06 -1.24
CA SER A 135 -10.80 7.40 -1.62
C SER A 135 -10.55 6.11 -2.38
N LEU A 136 -11.32 5.07 -2.06
CA LEU A 136 -11.42 3.81 -2.82
C LEU A 136 -11.60 4.01 -4.33
N PHE A 137 -12.37 5.05 -4.70
CA PHE A 137 -12.61 5.39 -6.11
C PHE A 137 -11.35 5.85 -6.83
N VAL A 138 -10.42 6.47 -6.13
CA VAL A 138 -9.18 6.99 -6.70
C VAL A 138 -8.25 5.81 -7.02
N LYS A 139 -8.05 4.86 -6.11
CA LYS A 139 -7.19 3.69 -6.35
C LYS A 139 -7.71 2.85 -7.54
N GLY A 140 -8.99 2.56 -7.59
CA GLY A 140 -9.60 1.82 -8.72
C GLY A 140 -9.43 2.54 -10.06
N ARG A 141 -9.57 3.87 -10.10
CA ARG A 141 -9.29 4.66 -11.32
C ARG A 141 -7.83 4.60 -11.73
N THR A 142 -6.92 4.59 -10.77
CA THR A 142 -5.49 4.50 -11.06
C THR A 142 -5.12 3.12 -11.58
N ILE A 143 -5.68 2.04 -11.04
CA ILE A 143 -5.53 0.68 -11.60
C ILE A 143 -6.04 0.65 -13.04
N LYS A 144 -7.25 1.12 -13.33
CA LYS A 144 -7.80 1.17 -14.71
C LYS A 144 -6.91 1.98 -15.66
N ARG A 145 -6.39 3.13 -15.21
CA ARG A 145 -5.46 3.95 -15.98
C ARG A 145 -4.14 3.22 -16.25
N PHE A 146 -3.62 2.51 -15.25
CA PHE A 146 -2.41 1.70 -15.38
C PHE A 146 -2.59 0.61 -16.45
N LEU A 147 -3.64 -0.20 -16.34
CA LEU A 147 -3.96 -1.26 -17.30
C LEU A 147 -4.04 -0.74 -18.73
N ARG A 148 -4.83 0.34 -18.93
CA ARG A 148 -5.02 0.96 -20.25
C ARG A 148 -3.71 1.49 -20.84
N LYS A 149 -2.90 2.20 -20.03
CA LYS A 149 -1.66 2.83 -20.52
C LYS A 149 -0.56 1.82 -20.84
N ASN A 150 -0.57 0.67 -20.19
CA ASN A 150 0.44 -0.36 -20.39
C ASN A 150 -0.08 -1.54 -21.22
N THR A 151 -1.30 -1.44 -21.75
CA THR A 151 -1.95 -2.47 -22.60
C THR A 151 -1.96 -3.84 -21.91
N ILE A 152 -2.33 -3.86 -20.61
CA ILE A 152 -2.39 -5.07 -19.81
C ILE A 152 -3.85 -5.50 -19.65
N ALA A 153 -4.15 -6.75 -19.99
CA ALA A 153 -5.46 -7.34 -19.75
C ALA A 153 -5.66 -7.60 -18.26
N LYS A 154 -6.90 -7.51 -17.78
CA LYS A 154 -7.23 -7.64 -16.35
C LYS A 154 -6.86 -9.00 -15.78
N GLU A 155 -7.07 -10.04 -16.54
CA GLU A 155 -6.74 -11.44 -16.25
C GLU A 155 -5.24 -11.71 -16.14
N ASN A 156 -4.39 -10.82 -16.67
CA ASN A 156 -2.94 -10.88 -16.61
C ASN A 156 -2.35 -9.91 -15.58
N PHE A 157 -3.18 -9.39 -14.67
CA PHE A 157 -2.78 -8.40 -13.70
C PHE A 157 -3.13 -8.84 -12.28
N VAL A 158 -2.15 -8.73 -11.39
CA VAL A 158 -2.32 -8.92 -9.94
C VAL A 158 -1.86 -7.68 -9.19
N TYR A 159 -2.67 -7.27 -8.24
CA TYR A 159 -2.32 -6.24 -7.26
C TYR A 159 -1.90 -6.91 -5.95
N VAL A 160 -0.87 -6.37 -5.28
CA VAL A 160 -0.43 -6.77 -3.95
C VAL A 160 -0.62 -5.59 -3.01
N GLY A 161 -1.39 -5.76 -1.94
CA GLY A 161 -1.70 -4.68 -1.01
C GLY A 161 -2.07 -5.18 0.38
N ASP A 162 -2.13 -4.27 1.34
CA ASP A 162 -2.23 -4.58 2.77
C ASP A 162 -3.48 -4.00 3.46
N GLU A 163 -4.34 -3.31 2.72
CA GLU A 163 -5.53 -2.70 3.29
C GLU A 163 -6.83 -3.25 2.66
N LEU A 164 -7.91 -3.29 3.43
CA LEU A 164 -9.24 -3.65 2.94
C LEU A 164 -9.66 -2.82 1.72
N ARG A 165 -9.29 -1.53 1.70
CA ARG A 165 -9.58 -0.64 0.56
C ARG A 165 -8.90 -1.07 -0.74
N ASP A 166 -7.77 -1.79 -0.67
CA ASP A 166 -7.08 -2.35 -1.84
C ASP A 166 -7.89 -3.49 -2.41
N VAL A 167 -8.32 -4.39 -1.53
CA VAL A 167 -9.20 -5.51 -1.90
C VAL A 167 -10.48 -5.00 -2.56
N GLU A 168 -11.16 -4.04 -1.94
CA GLU A 168 -12.39 -3.46 -2.49
C GLU A 168 -12.17 -2.75 -3.82
N ALA A 169 -11.03 -2.05 -3.99
CA ALA A 169 -10.70 -1.38 -5.24
C ALA A 169 -10.44 -2.39 -6.38
N CYS A 170 -9.69 -3.46 -6.11
CA CYS A 170 -9.40 -4.52 -7.08
C CYS A 170 -10.66 -5.28 -7.48
N LYS A 171 -11.50 -5.68 -6.52
CA LYS A 171 -12.78 -6.34 -6.78
C LYS A 171 -13.70 -5.48 -7.66
N ARG A 172 -13.79 -4.17 -7.40
CA ARG A 172 -14.58 -3.24 -8.22
C ARG A 172 -14.05 -3.07 -9.64
N VAL A 173 -12.74 -3.19 -9.84
CA VAL A 173 -12.12 -3.14 -11.16
C VAL A 173 -12.25 -4.48 -11.88
N GLY A 174 -12.35 -5.58 -11.15
CA GLY A 174 -12.35 -6.95 -11.64
C GLY A 174 -10.93 -7.42 -11.99
N VAL A 175 -9.97 -7.18 -11.08
CA VAL A 175 -8.58 -7.65 -11.17
C VAL A 175 -8.21 -8.47 -9.94
N GLY A 176 -7.21 -9.32 -10.08
CA GLY A 176 -6.70 -10.15 -9.00
C GLY A 176 -6.04 -9.34 -7.87
N ILE A 177 -6.22 -9.80 -6.62
CA ILE A 177 -5.65 -9.18 -5.42
C ILE A 177 -5.02 -10.22 -4.49
N ILE A 178 -3.75 -10.03 -4.19
CA ILE A 178 -3.04 -10.69 -3.10
C ILE A 178 -2.98 -9.73 -1.93
N ALA A 179 -3.57 -10.12 -0.81
CA ALA A 179 -3.54 -9.33 0.41
C ALA A 179 -2.40 -9.81 1.32
N VAL A 180 -1.54 -8.89 1.75
CA VAL A 180 -0.45 -9.19 2.68
C VAL A 180 -0.87 -8.92 4.13
N THR A 181 -0.37 -9.72 5.09
CA THR A 181 -0.85 -9.67 6.48
C THR A 181 0.00 -8.80 7.41
N TRP A 182 1.16 -8.35 6.96
CA TRP A 182 2.11 -7.55 7.76
C TRP A 182 1.86 -6.04 7.77
N GLY A 183 0.91 -5.55 6.96
CA GLY A 183 0.69 -4.11 6.73
C GLY A 183 -0.21 -3.40 7.73
N TRP A 184 -0.96 -2.39 7.23
CA TRP A 184 -1.77 -1.47 8.03
C TRP A 184 -3.10 -2.03 8.54
N ASP A 185 -3.75 -2.95 7.80
CA ASP A 185 -4.97 -3.56 8.27
C ASP A 185 -4.72 -4.98 8.81
N SER A 186 -5.56 -5.40 9.77
CA SER A 186 -5.46 -6.75 10.31
C SER A 186 -6.04 -7.76 9.32
N ILE A 187 -5.61 -9.02 9.46
CA ILE A 187 -6.12 -10.10 8.60
C ILE A 187 -7.65 -10.25 8.68
N GLU A 188 -8.25 -10.01 9.86
CA GLU A 188 -9.70 -10.05 10.04
C GLU A 188 -10.41 -8.91 9.29
N ALA A 189 -9.77 -7.74 9.18
CA ALA A 189 -10.28 -6.64 8.40
C ALA A 189 -10.17 -6.93 6.89
N ILE A 190 -9.04 -7.44 6.45
CA ILE A 190 -8.75 -7.78 5.06
C ILE A 190 -9.69 -8.88 4.55
N LYS A 191 -9.93 -9.94 5.33
CA LYS A 191 -10.81 -11.06 4.98
C LYS A 191 -12.25 -10.63 4.66
N LYS A 192 -12.72 -9.51 5.20
CA LYS A 192 -14.06 -8.96 4.86
C LYS A 192 -14.19 -8.60 3.39
N GLY A 193 -13.09 -8.22 2.74
CA GLY A 193 -13.06 -7.91 1.31
C GLY A 193 -12.97 -9.15 0.42
N LYS A 194 -12.75 -10.34 0.99
CA LYS A 194 -12.57 -11.61 0.27
C LYS A 194 -11.47 -11.49 -0.80
N PRO A 195 -10.19 -11.28 -0.41
CA PRO A 195 -9.07 -11.27 -1.36
C PRO A 195 -8.95 -12.63 -2.06
N ASP A 196 -8.36 -12.65 -3.25
CA ASP A 196 -8.19 -13.88 -4.03
C ASP A 196 -7.08 -14.76 -3.45
N TYR A 197 -6.08 -14.14 -2.82
CA TYR A 197 -5.00 -14.83 -2.13
C TYR A 197 -4.57 -14.02 -0.89
N ILE A 198 -4.09 -14.71 0.14
CA ILE A 198 -3.52 -14.10 1.36
C ILE A 198 -2.08 -14.56 1.46
N ALA A 199 -1.16 -13.61 1.58
CA ALA A 199 0.26 -13.85 1.75
C ALA A 199 0.68 -13.47 3.18
N ASP A 200 1.19 -14.43 3.93
CA ASP A 200 1.72 -14.23 5.28
C ASP A 200 3.21 -13.89 5.25
N THR A 201 3.90 -14.25 4.18
CA THR A 201 5.30 -13.94 3.91
C THR A 201 5.48 -13.39 2.49
N PRO A 202 6.56 -12.66 2.20
CA PRO A 202 6.86 -12.24 0.82
C PRO A 202 6.96 -13.41 -0.17
N ALA A 203 7.46 -14.56 0.26
CA ALA A 203 7.53 -15.75 -0.60
C ALA A 203 6.14 -16.27 -1.04
N ASP A 204 5.09 -16.04 -0.24
CA ASP A 204 3.73 -16.42 -0.60
C ASP A 204 3.15 -15.55 -1.71
N ILE A 205 3.67 -14.33 -1.90
CA ILE A 205 3.30 -13.48 -3.03
C ILE A 205 3.63 -14.18 -4.35
N GLU A 206 4.84 -14.74 -4.48
CA GLU A 206 5.25 -15.46 -5.69
C GLU A 206 4.31 -16.65 -5.96
N LYS A 207 3.98 -17.44 -4.92
CA LYS A 207 3.03 -18.57 -5.04
C LYS A 207 1.66 -18.08 -5.51
N GLY A 208 1.12 -17.02 -4.88
CA GLY A 208 -0.17 -16.46 -5.25
C GLY A 208 -0.19 -15.93 -6.69
N VAL A 209 0.86 -15.24 -7.13
CA VAL A 209 0.99 -14.76 -8.52
C VAL A 209 0.99 -15.93 -9.50
N LEU A 210 1.77 -16.98 -9.24
CA LEU A 210 1.83 -18.15 -10.10
C LEU A 210 0.49 -18.88 -10.16
N GLN A 211 -0.23 -18.99 -9.05
CA GLN A 211 -1.57 -19.61 -9.01
C GLN A 211 -2.61 -18.79 -9.78
N MET A 212 -2.54 -17.46 -9.75
CA MET A 212 -3.55 -16.58 -10.32
C MET A 212 -3.31 -16.26 -11.80
N ILE A 213 -2.07 -16.03 -12.18
CA ILE A 213 -1.68 -15.63 -13.54
C ILE A 213 -0.41 -16.34 -14.04
N GLY A 214 -0.01 -17.42 -13.39
CA GLY A 214 1.01 -18.34 -13.89
C GLY A 214 0.58 -19.02 -15.20
N GLU A 215 1.37 -19.94 -15.68
CA GLU A 215 0.98 -20.80 -16.83
C GLU A 215 0.02 -21.88 -16.39
#